data_4c0bd2a89b6a57458bf0d71bd30c238b
#
_entry.id   4c0bd2a89b6a57458bf0d71bd30c238b
#
_cell.length_a   1.000
_cell.length_b   1.000
_cell.length_c   1.000
_cell.angle_alpha   90.00
_cell.angle_beta   90.00
_cell.angle_gamma   90.00
#
_symmetry.space_group_name_H-M   'P 1'
#
loop_
_entity.id
_entity.type
_entity.pdbx_description
1 polymer ?
#
loop_
_entity_poly.entity_id
_entity_poly.type
_entity_poly.pdbx_seq_one_letter_code
_entity_poly.pdbx_strand_id
1 'polypeptide(L)'
;AAILKSKADTLNKEQFSALHYTAPGTDLTLGLPKNHVWESAGAINAQGESFLPNMPTEEVFTAPDFRRAEGYVTSTKPLSYNGNIIEGIKVTFESGEIVDITAEKGDQVMKDLVFKNKGARALGECALVPDPSPISQSGITFFNTLFDENASNHLAIGAAYATSVEGGAEFTEEELEAAGLNRSDVHVDFMIGSSQMDIDGIREDRSEEHTS
;
A
#
# COMPACT_ATOMS: atom_id res chain seq x y z
N ALA A 1 -2.69 -2.74 -19.02
CA ALA A 1 -2.13 -1.39 -18.97
C ALA A 1 -3.21 -0.30 -19.11
N ALA A 2 -4.03 -0.27 -20.19
CA ALA A 2 -5.02 0.79 -20.41
C ALA A 2 -6.06 0.92 -19.28
N ILE A 3 -6.56 -0.20 -18.76
CA ILE A 3 -7.56 -0.23 -17.68
C ILE A 3 -6.96 0.31 -16.38
N LEU A 4 -5.74 -0.09 -16.05
CA LEU A 4 -5.06 0.38 -14.85
C LEU A 4 -4.76 1.88 -14.92
N LYS A 5 -4.33 2.36 -16.09
CA LYS A 5 -4.15 3.79 -16.31
C LYS A 5 -5.46 4.57 -16.11
N SER A 6 -6.57 4.08 -16.66
CA SER A 6 -7.89 4.71 -16.48
C SER A 6 -8.31 4.74 -15.00
N LYS A 7 -8.02 3.67 -14.24
CA LYS A 7 -8.29 3.64 -12.80
C LYS A 7 -7.42 4.66 -12.03
N ALA A 8 -6.12 4.71 -12.32
CA ALA A 8 -5.23 5.70 -11.72
C ALA A 8 -5.68 7.13 -12.05
N ASP A 9 -6.03 7.41 -13.30
CA ASP A 9 -6.51 8.72 -13.72
C ASP A 9 -7.80 9.13 -12.97
N THR A 10 -8.72 8.18 -12.75
CA THR A 10 -9.95 8.42 -11.97
C THR A 10 -9.63 8.74 -10.52
N LEU A 11 -8.79 7.93 -9.87
CA LEU A 11 -8.39 8.15 -8.48
C LEU A 11 -7.63 9.47 -8.29
N ASN A 12 -6.78 9.83 -9.25
CA ASN A 12 -6.07 11.11 -9.25
C ASN A 12 -7.02 12.30 -9.36
N LYS A 13 -8.08 12.16 -10.15
CA LYS A 13 -9.11 13.20 -10.30
C LYS A 13 -9.95 13.36 -9.02
N GLU A 14 -10.31 12.25 -8.37
CA GLU A 14 -11.15 12.26 -7.18
C GLU A 14 -10.43 12.85 -5.96
N GLN A 15 -9.12 12.66 -5.81
CA GLN A 15 -8.34 13.16 -4.68
C GLN A 15 -8.99 12.88 -3.32
N PHE A 16 -9.33 11.62 -3.06
CA PHE A 16 -9.91 11.23 -1.78
C PHE A 16 -9.02 11.65 -0.61
N SER A 17 -9.63 12.11 0.46
CA SER A 17 -8.93 12.49 1.70
C SER A 17 -8.42 11.27 2.46
N ALA A 18 -9.13 10.15 2.36
CA ALA A 18 -8.81 8.90 3.04
C ALA A 18 -9.40 7.70 2.30
N LEU A 19 -8.92 6.51 2.65
CA LEU A 19 -9.49 5.22 2.28
C LEU A 19 -9.92 4.49 3.53
N HIS A 20 -11.09 3.85 3.50
CA HIS A 20 -11.59 2.99 4.56
C HIS A 20 -11.66 1.55 4.08
N TYR A 21 -10.91 0.68 4.73
CA TYR A 21 -10.83 -0.76 4.44
C TYR A 21 -11.65 -1.52 5.47
N THR A 22 -12.56 -2.36 5.00
CA THR A 22 -13.35 -3.27 5.85
C THR A 22 -13.32 -4.69 5.30
N ALA A 23 -13.05 -5.65 6.18
CA ALA A 23 -13.07 -7.09 5.89
C ALA A 23 -13.09 -7.85 7.23
N PRO A 24 -13.29 -9.18 7.24
CA PRO A 24 -13.08 -9.96 8.46
C PRO A 24 -11.65 -9.77 9.00
N GLY A 25 -11.52 -9.26 10.23
CA GLY A 25 -10.23 -8.95 10.84
C GLY A 25 -9.57 -7.65 10.39
N THR A 26 -10.29 -6.80 9.65
CA THR A 26 -9.77 -5.52 9.16
C THR A 26 -10.83 -4.42 9.31
N ASP A 27 -10.43 -3.34 9.93
CA ASP A 27 -11.14 -2.07 9.95
C ASP A 27 -10.07 -0.96 10.07
N LEU A 28 -9.68 -0.41 8.93
CA LEU A 28 -8.54 0.50 8.82
C LEU A 28 -8.92 1.71 7.99
N THR A 29 -8.64 2.89 8.51
CA THR A 29 -8.73 4.14 7.76
C THR A 29 -7.34 4.71 7.54
N LEU A 30 -6.98 4.90 6.27
CA LEU A 30 -5.72 5.52 5.85
C LEU A 30 -5.99 6.92 5.30
N GLY A 31 -5.41 7.94 5.90
CA GLY A 31 -5.37 9.27 5.31
C GLY A 31 -4.48 9.28 4.07
N LEU A 32 -4.87 10.07 3.07
CA LEU A 32 -4.07 10.29 1.87
C LEU A 32 -3.49 11.70 1.89
N PRO A 33 -2.22 11.88 1.49
CA PRO A 33 -1.63 13.22 1.39
C PRO A 33 -2.39 14.11 0.42
N LYS A 34 -2.37 15.41 0.64
CA LYS A 34 -2.80 16.35 -0.39
C LYS A 34 -1.88 16.23 -1.60
N ASN A 35 -2.48 16.28 -2.80
CA ASN A 35 -1.77 16.11 -4.06
C ASN A 35 -1.07 14.75 -4.19
N HIS A 36 -1.61 13.71 -3.55
CA HIS A 36 -1.14 12.35 -3.77
C HIS A 36 -1.35 11.94 -5.23
N VAL A 37 -0.45 11.11 -5.73
CA VAL A 37 -0.48 10.62 -7.10
C VAL A 37 -0.62 9.10 -7.06
N TRP A 38 -1.69 8.60 -7.70
CA TRP A 38 -1.86 7.19 -8.00
C TRP A 38 -1.07 6.86 -9.25
N GLU A 39 -0.20 5.89 -9.15
CA GLU A 39 0.60 5.36 -10.24
C GLU A 39 0.06 4.01 -10.69
N SER A 40 0.22 3.71 -11.98
CA SER A 40 -0.09 2.41 -12.55
C SER A 40 1.11 1.90 -13.34
N ALA A 41 0.98 0.66 -13.84
CA ALA A 41 1.98 0.10 -14.75
C ALA A 41 2.29 1.03 -15.93
N GLY A 42 3.50 1.48 -16.01
CA GLY A 42 4.00 2.30 -17.10
C GLY A 42 4.88 3.42 -16.57
N ALA A 43 6.15 3.34 -16.89
CA ALA A 43 7.11 4.41 -16.67
C ALA A 43 7.52 5.01 -18.00
N ILE A 44 7.99 6.24 -17.97
CA ILE A 44 8.61 6.91 -19.11
C ILE A 44 10.11 6.95 -18.87
N ASN A 45 10.89 6.40 -19.79
CA ASN A 45 12.35 6.43 -19.69
C ASN A 45 12.89 7.85 -19.98
N ALA A 46 14.19 8.03 -19.79
CA ALA A 46 14.86 9.30 -20.05
C ALA A 46 14.77 9.78 -21.50
N GLN A 47 14.42 8.89 -22.43
CA GLN A 47 14.20 9.17 -23.85
C GLN A 47 12.75 9.52 -24.18
N GLY A 48 11.84 9.53 -23.19
CA GLY A 48 10.43 9.81 -23.38
C GLY A 48 9.60 8.62 -23.89
N GLU A 49 10.15 7.41 -23.88
CA GLU A 49 9.47 6.21 -24.31
C GLU A 49 8.73 5.54 -23.13
N SER A 50 7.49 5.13 -23.39
CA SER A 50 6.67 4.38 -22.44
C SER A 50 7.17 2.94 -22.30
N PHE A 51 7.42 2.46 -21.11
CA PHE A 51 7.76 1.06 -20.85
C PHE A 51 7.09 0.54 -19.58
N LEU A 52 7.03 -0.78 -19.44
CA LEU A 52 6.52 -1.46 -18.25
C LEU A 52 7.72 -1.93 -17.41
N PRO A 53 8.03 -1.25 -16.30
CA PRO A 53 9.20 -1.61 -15.48
C PRO A 53 9.04 -2.96 -14.81
N ASN A 54 7.81 -3.36 -14.49
CA ASN A 54 7.46 -4.62 -13.86
C ASN A 54 6.43 -5.38 -14.68
N MET A 55 6.62 -6.67 -14.85
CA MET A 55 5.65 -7.60 -15.41
C MET A 55 5.64 -8.88 -14.57
N PRO A 56 4.47 -9.33 -14.10
CA PRO A 56 3.14 -8.76 -14.30
C PRO A 56 2.91 -7.51 -13.46
N THR A 57 2.07 -6.58 -13.93
CA THR A 57 1.61 -5.42 -13.15
C THR A 57 0.09 -5.35 -13.23
N GLU A 58 -0.57 -5.48 -12.09
CA GLU A 58 -2.03 -5.48 -11.97
C GLU A 58 -2.54 -4.48 -10.95
N GLU A 59 -1.66 -3.62 -10.44
CA GLU A 59 -1.93 -2.68 -9.37
C GLU A 59 -1.99 -1.22 -9.80
N VAL A 60 -2.68 -0.42 -9.00
CA VAL A 60 -2.51 1.02 -8.89
C VAL A 60 -2.13 1.33 -7.44
N PHE A 61 -1.14 2.16 -7.23
CA PHE A 61 -0.61 2.43 -5.90
C PHE A 61 -0.33 3.91 -5.65
N THR A 62 -0.37 4.30 -4.39
CA THR A 62 0.11 5.59 -3.88
C THR A 62 0.66 5.40 -2.47
N ALA A 63 1.12 6.47 -1.85
CA ALA A 63 1.50 6.45 -0.45
C ALA A 63 0.38 7.02 0.43
N PRO A 64 0.04 6.37 1.57
CA PRO A 64 -0.79 7.01 2.57
C PRO A 64 -0.02 8.13 3.29
N ASP A 65 -0.73 9.04 3.93
CA ASP A 65 -0.13 9.98 4.87
C ASP A 65 0.27 9.21 6.13
N PHE A 66 1.58 9.13 6.40
CA PHE A 66 2.11 8.32 7.49
C PHE A 66 1.67 8.77 8.89
N ARG A 67 1.05 9.96 8.99
CA ARG A 67 0.54 10.52 10.26
C ARG A 67 -0.92 10.17 10.51
N ARG A 68 -1.61 9.55 9.54
CA ARG A 68 -3.06 9.41 9.52
C ARG A 68 -3.49 7.99 9.18
N ALA A 69 -3.18 7.05 10.06
CA ALA A 69 -3.69 5.68 10.00
C ALA A 69 -4.33 5.32 11.33
N GLU A 70 -5.55 4.84 11.29
CA GLU A 70 -6.34 4.45 12.47
C GLU A 70 -7.02 3.10 12.25
N GLY A 71 -6.92 2.22 13.23
CA GLY A 71 -7.57 0.93 13.20
C GLY A 71 -6.61 -0.23 13.09
N TYR A 72 -7.05 -1.31 12.46
CA TYR A 72 -6.28 -2.55 12.36
C TYR A 72 -6.49 -3.25 11.03
N VAL A 73 -5.50 -4.05 10.64
CA VAL A 73 -5.53 -4.85 9.42
C VAL A 73 -4.91 -6.22 9.66
N THR A 74 -5.47 -7.24 9.02
CA THR A 74 -4.97 -8.62 9.07
C THR A 74 -4.53 -9.05 7.69
N SER A 75 -3.34 -9.65 7.58
CA SER A 75 -2.85 -10.21 6.32
C SER A 75 -3.69 -11.41 5.88
N THR A 76 -3.81 -11.58 4.58
CA THR A 76 -4.61 -12.66 3.96
C THR A 76 -3.76 -13.71 3.26
N LYS A 77 -2.46 -13.45 3.09
CA LYS A 77 -1.50 -14.35 2.46
C LYS A 77 -0.20 -14.40 3.24
N PRO A 78 0.55 -15.51 3.16
CA PRO A 78 1.88 -15.59 3.75
C PRO A 78 2.84 -14.55 3.16
N LEU A 79 3.74 -14.03 3.99
CA LEU A 79 4.83 -13.15 3.59
C LEU A 79 6.16 -13.90 3.67
N SER A 80 6.95 -13.84 2.60
CA SER A 80 8.34 -14.29 2.62
C SER A 80 9.27 -13.10 2.88
N TYR A 81 9.95 -13.11 4.02
CA TYR A 81 10.84 -12.02 4.43
C TYR A 81 12.10 -12.58 5.09
N ASN A 82 13.29 -12.20 4.56
CA ASN A 82 14.59 -12.64 5.07
C ASN A 82 14.70 -14.16 5.30
N GLY A 83 14.17 -14.95 4.36
CA GLY A 83 14.19 -16.42 4.44
C GLY A 83 13.18 -17.02 5.42
N ASN A 84 12.32 -16.21 6.02
CA ASN A 84 11.24 -16.64 6.90
C ASN A 84 9.90 -16.57 6.17
N ILE A 85 9.02 -17.53 6.46
CA ILE A 85 7.61 -17.47 6.08
C ILE A 85 6.83 -16.95 7.28
N ILE A 86 6.11 -15.85 7.08
CA ILE A 86 5.34 -15.16 8.11
C ILE A 86 3.86 -15.26 7.76
N GLU A 87 3.04 -15.65 8.72
CA GLU A 87 1.61 -15.90 8.51
C GLU A 87 0.77 -15.23 9.59
N GLY A 88 -0.45 -14.83 9.22
CA GLY A 88 -1.42 -14.28 10.16
C GLY A 88 -0.97 -12.97 10.81
N ILE A 89 -0.42 -12.06 10.01
CA ILE A 89 0.04 -10.76 10.50
C ILE A 89 -1.17 -9.90 10.84
N LYS A 90 -1.19 -9.33 12.04
CA LYS A 90 -2.15 -8.32 12.46
C LYS A 90 -1.42 -7.07 12.91
N VAL A 91 -1.79 -5.93 12.33
CA VAL A 91 -1.17 -4.63 12.61
C VAL A 91 -2.23 -3.67 13.12
N THR A 92 -1.93 -2.98 14.22
CA THR A 92 -2.79 -1.95 14.82
C THR A 92 -2.12 -0.60 14.73
N PHE A 93 -2.87 0.40 14.29
CA PHE A 93 -2.42 1.78 14.08
C PHE A 93 -3.15 2.76 14.99
N GLU A 94 -2.41 3.73 15.50
CA GLU A 94 -2.94 4.92 16.16
C GLU A 94 -2.16 6.15 15.69
N SER A 95 -2.85 7.16 15.20
CA SER A 95 -2.26 8.41 14.68
C SER A 95 -1.09 8.16 13.71
N GLY A 96 -1.28 7.19 12.81
CA GLY A 96 -0.30 6.81 11.80
C GLY A 96 0.73 5.78 12.24
N GLU A 97 1.01 5.65 13.53
CA GLU A 97 2.02 4.72 14.05
C GLU A 97 1.47 3.32 14.27
N ILE A 98 2.29 2.33 13.96
CA ILE A 98 2.08 0.95 14.38
C ILE A 98 2.33 0.88 15.89
N VAL A 99 1.26 0.63 16.65
CA VAL A 99 1.31 0.49 18.11
C VAL A 99 1.38 -0.96 18.54
N ASP A 100 0.90 -1.87 17.72
CA ASP A 100 1.00 -3.31 17.94
C ASP A 100 1.11 -4.06 16.62
N ILE A 101 1.91 -5.13 16.62
CA ILE A 101 2.03 -6.05 15.50
C ILE A 101 2.23 -7.47 16.04
N THR A 102 1.44 -8.40 15.55
CA THR A 102 1.53 -9.82 15.88
C THR A 102 1.51 -10.66 14.61
N ALA A 103 2.02 -11.87 14.68
CA ALA A 103 1.88 -12.87 13.64
C ALA A 103 1.69 -14.26 14.26
N GLU A 104 0.89 -15.09 13.64
CA GLU A 104 0.71 -16.49 14.05
C GLU A 104 2.01 -17.29 13.87
N LYS A 105 2.75 -16.97 12.80
CA LYS A 105 4.07 -17.51 12.50
C LYS A 105 5.00 -16.37 12.13
N GLY A 106 6.20 -16.33 12.71
CA GLY A 106 7.18 -15.29 12.47
C GLY A 106 6.94 -14.00 13.26
N ASP A 107 6.24 -14.07 14.38
CA ASP A 107 5.88 -12.91 15.23
C ASP A 107 7.09 -12.05 15.60
N GLN A 108 8.20 -12.66 16.06
CA GLN A 108 9.38 -11.92 16.44
C GLN A 108 10.07 -11.23 15.26
N VAL A 109 10.03 -11.85 14.08
CA VAL A 109 10.58 -11.27 12.85
C VAL A 109 9.85 -9.98 12.49
N MET A 110 8.52 -9.96 12.58
CA MET A 110 7.72 -8.76 12.33
C MET A 110 7.90 -7.68 13.38
N LYS A 111 8.00 -8.06 14.65
CA LYS A 111 8.31 -7.11 15.74
C LYS A 111 9.68 -6.46 15.55
N ASP A 112 10.67 -7.25 15.18
CA ASP A 112 12.02 -6.74 14.90
C ASP A 112 12.04 -5.82 13.69
N LEU A 113 11.32 -6.17 12.62
CA LEU A 113 11.18 -5.31 11.45
C LEU A 113 10.65 -3.93 11.84
N VAL A 114 9.53 -3.88 12.55
CA VAL A 114 8.82 -2.64 12.88
C VAL A 114 9.55 -1.81 13.93
N PHE A 115 10.06 -2.44 14.99
CA PHE A 115 10.57 -1.71 16.15
C PHE A 115 12.08 -1.48 16.16
N LYS A 116 12.84 -2.18 15.30
CA LYS A 116 14.29 -2.05 15.22
C LYS A 116 14.80 -1.28 14.00
N ASN A 117 13.92 -0.94 13.05
CA ASN A 117 14.30 -0.19 11.86
C ASN A 117 13.72 1.22 11.90
N LYS A 118 14.53 2.20 11.49
CA LYS A 118 14.12 3.60 11.42
C LYS A 118 12.98 3.77 10.42
N GLY A 119 11.91 4.43 10.84
CA GLY A 119 10.75 4.73 9.99
C GLY A 119 9.85 3.52 9.68
N ALA A 120 10.08 2.35 10.29
CA ALA A 120 9.29 1.15 10.03
C ALA A 120 7.98 1.08 10.85
N ARG A 121 7.71 2.07 11.70
CA ARG A 121 6.45 2.15 12.47
C ARG A 121 5.32 2.84 11.73
N ALA A 122 5.46 3.02 10.43
CA ALA A 122 4.45 3.66 9.59
C ALA A 122 4.43 3.03 8.20
N LEU A 123 3.34 3.30 7.46
CA LEU A 123 3.16 2.81 6.10
C LEU A 123 3.78 3.76 5.06
N GLY A 124 4.29 3.18 3.99
CA GLY A 124 4.82 3.88 2.82
C GLY A 124 4.04 3.65 1.53
N GLU A 125 3.15 2.67 1.50
CA GLU A 125 2.39 2.35 0.29
C GLU A 125 1.02 1.77 0.62
N CYS A 126 0.05 2.11 -0.22
CA CYS A 126 -1.21 1.41 -0.34
C CYS A 126 -1.50 1.14 -1.82
N ALA A 127 -1.72 -0.14 -2.14
CA ALA A 127 -1.93 -0.61 -3.50
C ALA A 127 -3.29 -1.28 -3.64
N LEU A 128 -3.96 -0.98 -4.75
CA LEU A 128 -5.25 -1.53 -5.12
C LEU A 128 -5.07 -2.45 -6.34
N VAL A 129 -5.49 -3.68 -6.18
CA VAL A 129 -5.47 -4.70 -7.22
C VAL A 129 -6.90 -5.07 -7.57
N PRO A 130 -7.32 -4.97 -8.85
CA PRO A 130 -8.66 -5.38 -9.24
C PRO A 130 -8.93 -6.86 -8.92
N ASP A 131 -10.06 -7.14 -8.31
CA ASP A 131 -10.53 -8.52 -8.14
C ASP A 131 -11.67 -8.79 -9.13
N PRO A 132 -11.62 -9.88 -9.94
CA PRO A 132 -10.53 -10.86 -10.00
C PRO A 132 -9.39 -10.44 -10.94
N SER A 133 -8.15 -10.49 -10.46
CA SER A 133 -6.97 -10.39 -11.33
C SER A 133 -6.55 -11.78 -11.84
N PRO A 134 -5.89 -11.90 -13.00
CA PRO A 134 -5.39 -13.18 -13.49
C PRO A 134 -4.46 -13.89 -12.49
N ILE A 135 -3.62 -13.15 -11.78
CA ILE A 135 -2.74 -13.71 -10.74
C ILE A 135 -3.54 -14.18 -9.54
N SER A 136 -4.52 -13.37 -9.07
CA SER A 136 -5.42 -13.77 -8.00
C SER A 136 -6.20 -15.05 -8.35
N GLN A 137 -6.69 -15.14 -9.58
CA GLN A 137 -7.43 -16.31 -10.07
C GLN A 137 -6.59 -17.60 -10.14
N SER A 138 -5.27 -17.49 -10.23
CA SER A 138 -4.40 -18.67 -10.26
C SER A 138 -4.45 -19.48 -8.96
N GLY A 139 -4.77 -18.83 -7.84
CA GLY A 139 -4.78 -19.43 -6.51
C GLY A 139 -3.41 -19.87 -6.01
N ILE A 140 -2.35 -19.47 -6.70
CA ILE A 140 -0.97 -19.86 -6.40
C ILE A 140 -0.32 -18.79 -5.54
N THR A 141 0.32 -19.19 -4.44
CA THR A 141 1.25 -18.33 -3.70
C THR A 141 2.65 -18.64 -4.19
N PHE A 142 3.28 -17.65 -4.79
CA PHE A 142 4.59 -17.83 -5.43
C PHE A 142 5.75 -17.74 -4.45
N PHE A 143 5.53 -17.22 -3.23
CA PHE A 143 6.56 -16.87 -2.26
C PHE A 143 7.62 -15.94 -2.85
N ASN A 144 7.18 -15.12 -3.78
CA ASN A 144 7.97 -14.08 -4.42
C ASN A 144 7.14 -12.79 -4.39
N THR A 145 7.62 -11.79 -3.69
CA THR A 145 6.88 -10.55 -3.43
C THR A 145 6.38 -9.90 -4.71
N LEU A 146 7.21 -9.84 -5.75
CA LEU A 146 6.84 -9.23 -7.04
C LEU A 146 5.61 -9.87 -7.70
N PHE A 147 5.43 -11.18 -7.53
CA PHE A 147 4.25 -11.87 -8.08
C PHE A 147 3.07 -11.81 -7.12
N ASP A 148 3.32 -12.00 -5.83
CA ASP A 148 2.27 -12.10 -4.82
C ASP A 148 1.61 -10.73 -4.57
N GLU A 149 2.34 -9.61 -4.65
CA GLU A 149 1.80 -8.26 -4.53
C GLU A 149 0.77 -7.92 -5.60
N ASN A 150 0.91 -8.48 -6.80
CA ASN A 150 -0.05 -8.30 -7.90
C ASN A 150 -1.27 -9.24 -7.83
N ALA A 151 -1.36 -10.06 -6.80
CA ALA A 151 -2.48 -10.96 -6.58
C ALA A 151 -3.55 -10.38 -5.64
N SER A 152 -3.26 -9.29 -4.93
CA SER A 152 -4.11 -8.81 -3.84
C SER A 152 -3.83 -7.34 -3.52
N ASN A 153 -4.85 -6.65 -3.01
CA ASN A 153 -4.64 -5.38 -2.32
C ASN A 153 -3.58 -5.56 -1.25
N HIS A 154 -2.65 -4.62 -1.15
CA HIS A 154 -1.56 -4.71 -0.18
C HIS A 154 -1.17 -3.34 0.38
N LEU A 155 -0.44 -3.40 1.48
CA LEU A 155 0.17 -2.26 2.14
C LEU A 155 1.67 -2.51 2.26
N ALA A 156 2.48 -1.45 2.28
CA ALA A 156 3.89 -1.57 2.61
C ALA A 156 4.24 -0.85 3.91
N ILE A 157 4.95 -1.57 4.77
CA ILE A 157 5.60 -1.00 5.94
C ILE A 157 6.88 -0.31 5.50
N GLY A 158 7.08 0.94 5.92
CA GLY A 158 8.33 1.65 5.71
C GLY A 158 8.27 2.78 4.69
N ALA A 159 9.23 2.83 3.78
CA ALA A 159 9.47 3.95 2.89
C ALA A 159 8.37 4.15 1.84
N ALA A 160 7.98 5.41 1.64
CA ALA A 160 7.17 5.85 0.51
C ALA A 160 8.04 6.27 -0.67
N TYR A 161 7.51 6.10 -1.88
CA TYR A 161 8.14 6.64 -3.09
C TYR A 161 7.87 8.14 -3.20
N ALA A 162 8.90 8.91 -3.55
CA ALA A 162 8.80 10.36 -3.72
C ALA A 162 7.76 10.76 -4.78
N THR A 163 7.59 9.94 -5.80
CA THR A 163 6.62 10.16 -6.90
C THR A 163 5.16 10.01 -6.47
N SER A 164 4.89 9.55 -5.26
CA SER A 164 3.53 9.41 -4.72
C SER A 164 2.85 10.74 -4.36
N VAL A 165 3.54 11.86 -4.46
CA VAL A 165 2.96 13.20 -4.40
C VAL A 165 3.42 14.02 -5.61
N GLU A 166 2.57 14.96 -6.03
CA GLU A 166 2.88 15.85 -7.16
C GLU A 166 4.15 16.65 -6.89
N GLY A 167 5.10 16.60 -7.82
CA GLY A 167 6.39 17.27 -7.70
C GLY A 167 7.38 16.65 -6.72
N GLY A 168 7.02 15.53 -6.09
CA GLY A 168 7.81 14.92 -5.02
C GLY A 168 9.23 14.49 -5.42
N ALA A 169 9.45 14.16 -6.70
CA ALA A 169 10.79 13.82 -7.20
C ALA A 169 11.82 14.95 -7.03
N GLU A 170 11.37 16.19 -6.95
CA GLU A 170 12.20 17.38 -6.75
C GLU A 170 12.28 17.84 -5.27
N PHE A 171 11.57 17.13 -4.37
CA PHE A 171 11.51 17.50 -2.96
C PHE A 171 12.76 17.03 -2.20
N THR A 172 13.14 17.78 -1.18
CA THR A 172 14.11 17.34 -0.16
C THR A 172 13.46 16.28 0.74
N GLU A 173 14.25 15.56 1.54
CA GLU A 173 13.73 14.58 2.51
C GLU A 173 12.76 15.25 3.50
N GLU A 174 13.06 16.46 3.97
CA GLU A 174 12.20 17.23 4.86
C GLU A 174 10.88 17.64 4.19
N GLU A 175 10.93 18.00 2.91
CA GLU A 175 9.72 18.33 2.13
C GLU A 175 8.84 17.10 1.88
N LEU A 176 9.44 15.93 1.63
CA LEU A 176 8.71 14.67 1.50
C LEU A 176 8.00 14.29 2.81
N GLU A 177 8.69 14.39 3.93
CA GLU A 177 8.11 14.14 5.25
C GLU A 177 6.99 15.13 5.57
N ALA A 178 7.18 16.40 5.31
CA ALA A 178 6.15 17.43 5.49
C ALA A 178 4.92 17.21 4.60
N ALA A 179 5.10 16.62 3.42
CA ALA A 179 4.01 16.22 2.53
C ALA A 179 3.24 14.97 2.99
N GLY A 180 3.71 14.27 4.01
CA GLY A 180 3.08 13.06 4.56
C GLY A 180 3.69 11.75 4.06
N LEU A 181 4.81 11.78 3.35
CA LEU A 181 5.48 10.59 2.85
C LEU A 181 6.46 10.05 3.89
N ASN A 182 6.26 8.81 4.30
CA ASN A 182 7.12 8.16 5.28
C ASN A 182 8.53 7.92 4.72
N ARG A 183 9.54 8.21 5.53
CA ARG A 183 10.95 7.96 5.21
C ARG A 183 11.47 6.83 6.08
N SER A 184 12.06 5.82 5.46
CA SER A 184 12.55 4.62 6.14
C SER A 184 13.67 3.95 5.34
N ASP A 185 14.43 3.10 6.03
CA ASP A 185 15.45 2.24 5.41
C ASP A 185 14.87 0.92 4.90
N VAL A 186 13.59 0.64 5.16
CA VAL A 186 12.92 -0.59 4.76
C VAL A 186 11.67 -0.30 3.95
N HIS A 187 11.25 -1.26 3.14
CA HIS A 187 9.98 -1.28 2.41
C HIS A 187 9.54 -2.72 2.28
N VAL A 188 8.48 -3.10 2.98
CA VAL A 188 8.00 -4.49 3.04
C VAL A 188 6.51 -4.55 2.80
N ASP A 189 6.13 -5.17 1.68
CA ASP A 189 4.74 -5.37 1.29
C ASP A 189 4.14 -6.57 2.01
N PHE A 190 2.89 -6.44 2.43
CA PHE A 190 2.10 -7.56 2.94
C PHE A 190 0.66 -7.50 2.39
N MET A 191 0.15 -8.68 2.00
CA MET A 191 -1.12 -8.80 1.30
C MET A 191 -2.27 -8.81 2.28
N ILE A 192 -3.30 -8.01 2.01
CA ILE A 192 -4.46 -7.82 2.89
C ILE A 192 -5.79 -8.07 2.19
N GLY A 193 -5.81 -8.12 0.85
CA GLY A 193 -7.03 -8.21 0.07
C GLY A 193 -7.69 -9.60 0.12
N SER A 194 -9.00 -9.61 -0.04
CA SER A 194 -9.83 -10.80 -0.20
C SER A 194 -11.12 -10.43 -0.93
N SER A 195 -11.89 -11.43 -1.34
CA SER A 195 -13.22 -11.23 -1.92
C SER A 195 -14.23 -10.60 -0.95
N GLN A 196 -13.90 -10.55 0.34
CA GLN A 196 -14.73 -9.96 1.40
C GLN A 196 -14.28 -8.56 1.82
N MET A 197 -13.26 -8.00 1.15
CA MET A 197 -12.77 -6.66 1.46
C MET A 197 -13.52 -5.61 0.65
N ASP A 198 -14.03 -4.60 1.35
CA ASP A 198 -14.54 -3.36 0.78
C ASP A 198 -13.55 -2.22 1.04
N ILE A 199 -13.38 -1.36 0.06
CA ILE A 199 -12.54 -0.17 0.17
C ILE A 199 -13.36 1.02 -0.29
N ASP A 200 -13.60 1.97 0.61
CA ASP A 200 -14.36 3.18 0.36
C ASP A 200 -13.43 4.40 0.34
N GLY A 201 -13.55 5.21 -0.70
CA GLY A 201 -12.91 6.52 -0.76
C GLY A 201 -13.72 7.54 0.05
N ILE A 202 -13.03 8.29 0.91
CA ILE A 202 -13.63 9.35 1.75
C ILE A 202 -13.21 10.70 1.19
N ARG A 203 -14.19 11.55 0.87
CA ARG A 203 -13.96 12.94 0.46
C ARG A 203 -13.85 13.86 1.67
N GLU A 204 -13.20 14.99 1.49
CA GLU A 204 -13.01 15.99 2.54
C GLU A 204 -14.36 16.55 3.06
N ASP A 205 -15.42 16.53 2.23
CA ASP A 205 -16.79 16.92 2.56
C ASP A 205 -17.60 15.82 3.31
N ARG A 206 -16.95 14.68 3.65
CA ARG A 206 -17.52 13.50 4.34
C ARG A 206 -18.53 12.67 3.53
N SER A 207 -18.60 12.79 2.22
CA SER A 207 -19.31 11.82 1.39
C SER A 207 -18.43 10.59 1.13
N GLU A 208 -18.96 9.40 1.41
CA GLU A 208 -18.29 8.14 1.07
C GLU A 208 -18.69 7.71 -0.35
N GLU A 209 -17.72 7.32 -1.16
CA GLU A 209 -17.97 6.66 -2.45
C GLU A 209 -17.32 5.28 -2.46
N HIS A 210 -18.11 4.30 -2.89
CA HIS A 210 -17.67 2.91 -2.99
C HIS A 210 -16.69 2.75 -4.17
N THR A 211 -15.49 2.24 -3.91
CA THR A 211 -14.41 2.09 -4.91
C THR A 211 -14.08 0.63 -5.24
N SER A 212 -14.95 -0.31 -4.83
CA SER A 212 -14.78 -1.76 -5.05
C SER A 212 -14.82 -2.18 -6.51
#